data_e5e35839b348d56133723a1a63a66bd2
#
_entry.id   e5e35839b348d56133723a1a63a66bd2
#
_cell.length_a   1.000
_cell.length_b   1.000
_cell.length_c   1.000
_cell.angle_alpha   90.00
_cell.angle_beta   90.00
_cell.angle_gamma   90.00
#
_symmetry.space_group_name_H-M   'P 1'
#
loop_
_entity.id
_entity.type
_entity.pdbx_description
1 polymer ?
#
loop_
_entity_poly.entity_id
_entity_poly.type
_entity_poly.pdbx_seq_one_letter_code
_entity_poly.pdbx_strand_id
1 'polypeptide(L)'
;VRSFVLVAVYYLLSLYYFGASFDLHGVNTLAKPSDLISLLLPFLLACNFVGIALGAVTPRRELVTLVVLISSMPLIFTAGFIWPLEMIPAPLVWLAQCFPSTPAIQGFLGLNQMAASWSTIAPKWTLLWAQALVWGGLAFYLLRRDRQRTAKHPQ
;
A
#
# COMPACT_ATOMS: atom_id res chain seq x y z
N VAL A 1 5.80 15.33 -0.62
CA VAL A 1 5.55 15.45 -2.06
C VAL A 1 6.72 14.88 -2.86
N ARG A 2 8.00 15.26 -2.59
CA ARG A 2 9.18 14.74 -3.31
C ARG A 2 9.31 13.21 -3.25
N SER A 3 9.14 12.62 -2.06
CA SER A 3 9.23 11.17 -1.88
C SER A 3 8.13 10.41 -2.62
N PHE A 4 6.92 10.97 -2.66
CA PHE A 4 5.80 10.39 -3.39
C PHE A 4 6.08 10.33 -4.90
N VAL A 5 6.56 11.43 -5.47
CA VAL A 5 6.89 11.50 -6.90
C VAL A 5 7.99 10.52 -7.25
N LEU A 6 9.05 10.41 -6.43
CA LEU A 6 10.14 9.46 -6.66
C LEU A 6 9.67 8.01 -6.62
N VAL A 7 8.86 7.63 -5.63
CA VAL A 7 8.32 6.28 -5.52
C VAL A 7 7.38 5.97 -6.68
N ALA A 8 6.51 6.91 -7.05
CA ALA A 8 5.60 6.75 -8.20
C ALA A 8 6.37 6.61 -9.52
N VAL A 9 7.40 7.45 -9.75
CA VAL A 9 8.24 7.38 -10.95
C VAL A 9 9.01 6.05 -10.98
N TYR A 10 9.64 5.65 -9.87
CA TYR A 10 10.36 4.39 -9.80
C TYR A 10 9.44 3.19 -10.10
N TYR A 11 8.23 3.21 -9.57
CA TYR A 11 7.27 2.13 -9.78
C TYR A 11 6.72 2.10 -11.21
N LEU A 12 6.41 3.26 -11.79
CA LEU A 12 6.00 3.35 -13.20
C LEU A 12 7.11 2.87 -14.13
N LEU A 13 8.35 3.23 -13.82
CA LEU A 13 9.53 2.80 -14.59
C LEU A 13 9.74 1.29 -14.46
N SER A 14 9.55 0.74 -13.27
CA SER A 14 9.60 -0.69 -12.99
C SER A 14 8.50 -1.45 -13.74
N LEU A 15 7.26 -0.96 -13.72
CA LEU A 15 6.15 -1.55 -14.49
C LEU A 15 6.40 -1.50 -15.99
N TYR A 16 6.92 -0.38 -16.49
CA TYR A 16 7.28 -0.24 -17.91
C TYR A 16 8.37 -1.22 -18.32
N TYR A 17 9.44 -1.31 -17.52
CA TYR A 17 10.56 -2.20 -17.78
C TYR A 17 10.15 -3.67 -17.70
N PHE A 18 9.37 -4.06 -16.69
CA PHE A 18 8.84 -5.42 -16.59
C PHE A 18 7.85 -5.72 -17.71
N GLY A 19 6.92 -4.82 -18.03
CA GLY A 19 5.97 -4.98 -19.12
C GLY A 19 6.66 -5.18 -20.45
N ALA A 20 7.65 -4.34 -20.77
CA ALA A 20 8.45 -4.47 -22.01
C ALA A 20 9.28 -5.76 -22.03
N SER A 21 9.81 -6.20 -20.88
CA SER A 21 10.57 -7.45 -20.78
C SER A 21 9.69 -8.68 -20.95
N PHE A 22 8.46 -8.65 -20.46
CA PHE A 22 7.49 -9.74 -20.58
C PHE A 22 6.95 -9.88 -22.01
N ASP A 23 6.71 -8.78 -22.71
CA ASP A 23 6.31 -8.81 -24.13
C ASP A 23 7.39 -9.44 -25.01
N LEU A 24 8.67 -9.21 -24.69
CA LEU A 24 9.80 -9.80 -25.40
C LEU A 24 9.94 -11.31 -25.17
N HIS A 25 9.42 -11.86 -24.06
CA HIS A 25 9.55 -13.27 -23.68
C HIS A 25 8.23 -14.06 -23.79
N GLY A 26 7.17 -13.49 -24.36
CA GLY A 26 5.89 -14.19 -24.57
C GLY A 26 5.14 -14.57 -23.29
N VAL A 27 5.50 -13.98 -22.17
CA VAL A 27 4.77 -14.15 -20.90
C VAL A 27 3.62 -13.16 -20.89
N ASN A 28 2.43 -13.63 -21.27
CA ASN A 28 1.20 -12.86 -21.21
C ASN A 28 0.91 -12.42 -19.77
N THR A 29 1.11 -11.15 -19.47
CA THR A 29 0.48 -10.52 -18.30
C THR A 29 -1.02 -10.43 -18.61
N LEU A 30 -1.82 -11.21 -17.90
CA LEU A 30 -3.27 -11.27 -18.07
C LEU A 30 -3.96 -9.94 -17.73
N ALA A 31 -3.26 -9.06 -17.03
CA ALA A 31 -3.77 -7.77 -16.59
C ALA A 31 -3.55 -6.66 -17.61
N LYS A 32 -4.59 -5.86 -17.85
CA LYS A 32 -4.45 -4.62 -18.61
C LYS A 32 -3.61 -3.61 -17.83
N PRO A 33 -2.65 -2.92 -18.46
CA PRO A 33 -1.83 -1.91 -17.77
C PRO A 33 -2.65 -0.80 -17.10
N SER A 34 -3.79 -0.42 -17.69
CA SER A 34 -4.72 0.57 -17.12
C SER A 34 -5.27 0.15 -15.76
N ASP A 35 -5.60 -1.13 -15.60
CA ASP A 35 -6.21 -1.66 -14.38
C ASP A 35 -5.16 -1.74 -13.26
N LEU A 36 -3.92 -2.10 -13.61
CA LEU A 36 -2.78 -2.07 -12.68
C LEU A 36 -2.48 -0.66 -12.19
N ILE A 37 -2.43 0.33 -13.08
CA ILE A 37 -2.20 1.73 -12.73
C ILE A 37 -3.33 2.24 -11.83
N SER A 38 -4.58 1.91 -12.15
CA SER A 38 -5.76 2.29 -11.36
C SER A 38 -5.71 1.73 -9.93
N LEU A 39 -5.25 0.49 -9.74
CA LEU A 39 -5.07 -0.11 -8.42
C LEU A 39 -3.88 0.50 -7.65
N LEU A 40 -2.82 0.80 -8.38
CA LEU A 40 -1.59 1.32 -7.82
C LEU A 40 -1.74 2.70 -7.20
N LEU A 41 -2.53 3.58 -7.83
CA LEU A 41 -2.67 4.97 -7.40
C LEU A 41 -3.19 5.10 -5.96
N PRO A 42 -4.34 4.51 -5.58
CA PRO A 42 -4.81 4.56 -4.19
C PRO A 42 -3.88 3.82 -3.22
N PHE A 43 -3.22 2.76 -3.66
CA PHE A 43 -2.23 2.06 -2.85
C PHE A 43 -1.05 2.97 -2.47
N LEU A 44 -0.44 3.66 -3.45
CA LEU A 44 0.66 4.58 -3.19
C LEU A 44 0.24 5.75 -2.28
N LEU A 45 -0.97 6.29 -2.47
CA LEU A 45 -1.52 7.32 -1.61
C LEU A 45 -1.66 6.82 -0.16
N ALA A 46 -2.27 5.65 0.03
CA ALA A 46 -2.45 5.05 1.34
C ALA A 46 -1.09 4.79 2.04
N CYS A 47 -0.12 4.22 1.34
CA CYS A 47 1.22 3.97 1.89
C CYS A 47 1.93 5.27 2.31
N ASN A 48 1.82 6.33 1.51
CA ASN A 48 2.38 7.63 1.88
C ASN A 48 1.74 8.20 3.15
N PHE A 49 0.41 8.12 3.27
CA PHE A 49 -0.28 8.62 4.45
C PHE A 49 0.04 7.78 5.70
N VAL A 50 0.17 6.46 5.58
CA VAL A 50 0.65 5.59 6.67
C VAL A 50 2.06 6.01 7.09
N GLY A 51 2.97 6.23 6.14
CA GLY A 51 4.33 6.66 6.41
C GLY A 51 4.38 8.02 7.12
N ILE A 52 3.56 8.99 6.70
CA ILE A 52 3.44 10.30 7.35
C ILE A 52 2.88 10.15 8.77
N ALA A 53 1.84 9.35 8.96
CA ALA A 53 1.24 9.12 10.27
C ALA A 53 2.23 8.47 11.25
N LEU A 54 2.96 7.43 10.81
CA LEU A 54 4.01 6.78 11.60
C LEU A 54 5.14 7.76 11.94
N GLY A 55 5.58 8.57 10.98
CA GLY A 55 6.61 9.57 11.19
C GLY A 55 6.20 10.68 12.17
N ALA A 56 4.91 11.04 12.20
CA ALA A 56 4.40 12.04 13.15
C ALA A 56 4.26 11.52 14.58
N VAL A 57 4.05 10.21 14.77
CA VAL A 57 3.91 9.59 16.10
C VAL A 57 5.26 9.24 16.70
N THR A 58 6.24 8.92 15.86
CA THR A 58 7.50 8.36 16.32
C THR A 58 8.57 9.45 16.46
N PRO A 59 9.16 9.64 17.66
CA PRO A 59 10.13 10.71 17.91
C PRO A 59 11.48 10.48 17.22
N ARG A 60 11.82 9.23 16.88
CA ARG A 60 13.08 8.85 16.24
C ARG A 60 12.82 8.15 14.91
N ARG A 61 13.43 8.66 13.83
CA ARG A 61 13.28 8.12 12.47
C ARG A 61 13.71 6.65 12.36
N GLU A 62 14.70 6.24 13.13
CA GLU A 62 15.21 4.86 13.19
C GLU A 62 14.14 3.87 13.67
N LEU A 63 13.33 4.27 14.64
CA LEU A 63 12.24 3.44 15.16
C LEU A 63 11.13 3.21 14.10
N VAL A 64 10.86 4.19 13.24
CA VAL A 64 9.91 4.02 12.13
C VAL A 64 10.38 2.89 11.21
N THR A 65 11.66 2.89 10.85
CA THR A 65 12.23 1.85 10.00
C THR A 65 12.14 0.47 10.64
N LEU A 66 12.44 0.36 11.95
CA LEU A 66 12.32 -0.90 12.69
C LEU A 66 10.87 -1.40 12.74
N VAL A 67 9.92 -0.53 13.02
CA VAL A 67 8.49 -0.89 13.04
C VAL A 67 8.04 -1.40 11.67
N VAL A 68 8.42 -0.72 10.59
CA VAL A 68 8.10 -1.15 9.22
C VAL A 68 8.74 -2.50 8.89
N LEU A 69 10.01 -2.71 9.25
CA LEU A 69 10.71 -3.98 9.01
C LEU A 69 10.07 -5.15 9.78
N ILE A 70 9.80 -4.95 11.07
CA ILE A 70 9.19 -6.00 11.90
C ILE A 70 7.76 -6.31 11.46
N SER A 71 6.98 -5.30 11.07
CA SER A 71 5.60 -5.49 10.61
C SER A 71 5.51 -6.07 9.20
N SER A 72 6.54 -5.94 8.37
CA SER A 72 6.51 -6.41 6.98
C SER A 72 6.38 -7.93 6.88
N MET A 73 7.06 -8.68 7.74
CA MET A 73 6.98 -10.15 7.74
C MET A 73 5.57 -10.68 8.04
N PRO A 74 4.91 -10.33 9.16
CA PRO A 74 3.53 -10.74 9.40
C PRO A 74 2.58 -10.30 8.28
N LEU A 75 2.76 -9.10 7.73
CA LEU A 75 1.91 -8.58 6.66
C LEU A 75 2.04 -9.39 5.36
N ILE A 76 3.24 -9.83 4.98
CA ILE A 76 3.45 -10.69 3.81
C ILE A 76 2.75 -12.04 4.00
N PHE A 77 2.88 -12.65 5.18
CA PHE A 77 2.22 -13.92 5.48
C PHE A 77 0.70 -13.82 5.50
N THR A 78 0.14 -12.72 5.98
CA THR A 78 -1.31 -12.50 6.07
C THR A 78 -1.93 -11.89 4.82
N ALA A 79 -1.13 -11.45 3.85
CA ALA A 79 -1.62 -10.88 2.59
C ALA A 79 -2.26 -11.91 1.63
N GLY A 80 -2.12 -13.21 1.92
CA GLY A 80 -2.64 -14.28 1.05
C GLY A 80 -1.73 -14.63 -0.12
N PHE A 81 -0.48 -14.17 -0.09
CA PHE A 81 0.51 -14.47 -1.12
C PHE A 81 1.19 -15.83 -0.90
N ILE A 82 1.53 -16.14 0.35
CA ILE A 82 2.24 -17.37 0.72
C ILE A 82 1.25 -18.47 1.15
N TRP A 83 0.23 -18.07 1.92
CA TRP A 83 -0.79 -18.99 2.45
C TRP A 83 -2.17 -18.58 1.96
N PRO A 84 -3.03 -19.55 1.58
CA PRO A 84 -4.45 -19.26 1.30
C PRO A 84 -5.11 -18.58 2.51
N LEU A 85 -5.94 -17.58 2.24
CA LEU A 85 -6.61 -16.80 3.29
C LEU A 85 -7.51 -17.67 4.20
N GLU A 86 -8.00 -18.78 3.67
CA GLU A 86 -8.85 -19.75 4.39
C GLU A 86 -8.12 -20.46 5.53
N MET A 87 -6.79 -20.54 5.45
CA MET A 87 -5.95 -21.15 6.51
C MET A 87 -5.55 -20.16 7.61
N ILE A 88 -5.83 -18.88 7.42
CA ILE A 88 -5.44 -17.84 8.37
C ILE A 88 -6.61 -17.56 9.33
N PRO A 89 -6.37 -17.52 10.66
CA PRO A 89 -7.42 -17.17 11.63
C PRO A 89 -8.07 -15.82 11.29
N ALA A 90 -9.40 -15.77 11.32
CA ALA A 90 -10.19 -14.60 10.95
C ALA A 90 -9.73 -13.28 11.60
N PRO A 91 -9.35 -13.22 12.89
CA PRO A 91 -8.86 -11.98 13.52
C PRO A 91 -7.59 -11.42 12.85
N LEU A 92 -6.69 -12.30 12.40
CA LEU A 92 -5.45 -11.88 11.72
C LEU A 92 -5.74 -11.36 10.31
N VAL A 93 -6.69 -11.97 9.61
CA VAL A 93 -7.14 -11.47 8.29
C VAL A 93 -7.74 -10.07 8.43
N TRP A 94 -8.60 -9.84 9.42
CA TRP A 94 -9.17 -8.52 9.69
C TRP A 94 -8.10 -7.47 10.00
N LEU A 95 -7.13 -7.82 10.87
CA LEU A 95 -6.02 -6.94 11.20
C LEU A 95 -5.17 -6.60 9.97
N ALA A 96 -4.86 -7.61 9.15
CA ALA A 96 -4.11 -7.42 7.91
C ALA A 96 -4.85 -6.53 6.89
N GLN A 97 -6.19 -6.63 6.83
CA GLN A 97 -7.02 -5.77 5.97
C GLN A 97 -6.97 -4.29 6.37
N CYS A 98 -6.53 -3.93 7.58
CA CYS A 98 -6.33 -2.54 7.97
C CYS A 98 -5.12 -1.89 7.30
N PHE A 99 -4.20 -2.69 6.78
CA PHE A 99 -3.01 -2.21 6.08
C PHE A 99 -3.23 -2.21 4.56
N PRO A 100 -2.81 -1.15 3.84
CA PRO A 100 -3.04 -1.03 2.40
C PRO A 100 -2.30 -2.09 1.57
N SER A 101 -1.27 -2.73 2.13
CA SER A 101 -0.53 -3.80 1.46
C SER A 101 -1.39 -5.03 1.14
N THR A 102 -2.28 -5.43 2.07
CA THR A 102 -3.10 -6.63 1.91
C THR A 102 -4.10 -6.55 0.75
N PRO A 103 -5.01 -5.54 0.69
CA PRO A 103 -5.92 -5.42 -0.44
C PRO A 103 -5.21 -5.12 -1.77
N ALA A 104 -4.06 -4.43 -1.73
CA ALA A 104 -3.26 -4.18 -2.92
C ALA A 104 -2.67 -5.47 -3.50
N ILE A 105 -2.04 -6.32 -2.66
CA ILE A 105 -1.48 -7.61 -3.09
C ILE A 105 -2.58 -8.52 -3.62
N GLN A 106 -3.72 -8.63 -2.93
CA GLN A 106 -4.85 -9.43 -3.38
C GLN A 106 -5.44 -8.94 -4.70
N GLY A 107 -5.55 -7.62 -4.87
CA GLY A 107 -6.00 -7.02 -6.13
C GLY A 107 -5.01 -7.29 -7.27
N PHE A 108 -3.72 -7.15 -7.01
CA PHE A 108 -2.66 -7.41 -7.98
C PHE A 108 -2.61 -8.89 -8.41
N LEU A 109 -2.70 -9.82 -7.46
CA LEU A 109 -2.75 -11.26 -7.74
C LEU A 109 -3.99 -11.61 -8.57
N GLY A 110 -5.14 -11.05 -8.22
CA GLY A 110 -6.39 -11.26 -8.96
C GLY A 110 -6.26 -10.80 -10.41
N LEU A 111 -5.73 -9.60 -10.64
CA LEU A 111 -5.53 -9.05 -11.99
C LEU A 111 -4.51 -9.85 -12.79
N ASN A 112 -3.37 -10.16 -12.21
CA ASN A 112 -2.21 -10.65 -12.95
C ASN A 112 -2.18 -12.17 -13.10
N GLN A 113 -2.65 -12.93 -12.10
CA GLN A 113 -2.58 -14.38 -12.11
C GLN A 113 -3.92 -15.06 -12.39
N MET A 114 -5.02 -14.45 -11.96
CA MET A 114 -6.36 -15.06 -12.07
C MET A 114 -7.19 -14.49 -13.22
N ALA A 115 -6.67 -13.53 -13.99
CA ALA A 115 -7.43 -12.80 -15.03
C ALA A 115 -8.81 -12.34 -14.52
N ALA A 116 -8.88 -11.98 -13.23
CA ALA A 116 -10.14 -11.61 -12.60
C ALA A 116 -10.72 -10.37 -13.28
N SER A 117 -12.04 -10.36 -13.47
CA SER A 117 -12.71 -9.20 -14.03
C SER A 117 -12.63 -8.01 -13.07
N TRP A 118 -12.68 -6.79 -13.61
CA TRP A 118 -12.68 -5.57 -12.80
C TRP A 118 -13.78 -5.56 -11.72
N SER A 119 -14.94 -6.15 -12.00
CA SER A 119 -16.01 -6.29 -11.02
C SER A 119 -15.62 -7.05 -9.75
N THR A 120 -14.75 -8.03 -9.87
CA THR A 120 -14.23 -8.82 -8.73
C THR A 120 -13.21 -8.02 -7.90
N ILE A 121 -12.51 -7.08 -8.52
CA ILE A 121 -11.44 -6.30 -7.89
C ILE A 121 -11.94 -4.96 -7.36
N ALA A 122 -13.07 -4.47 -7.88
CA ALA A 122 -13.68 -3.22 -7.45
C ALA A 122 -13.83 -3.08 -5.91
N PRO A 123 -14.21 -4.12 -5.14
CA PRO A 123 -14.25 -4.03 -3.68
C PRO A 123 -12.88 -3.78 -3.04
N LYS A 124 -11.82 -4.33 -3.60
CA LYS A 124 -10.45 -4.11 -3.12
C LYS A 124 -9.97 -2.68 -3.44
N TRP A 125 -10.30 -2.22 -4.62
CA TRP A 125 -10.02 -0.85 -5.07
C TRP A 125 -10.74 0.19 -4.21
N THR A 126 -12.04 0.00 -3.92
CA THR A 126 -12.79 0.89 -3.03
C THR A 126 -12.25 0.87 -1.61
N LEU A 127 -11.83 -0.29 -1.11
CA LEU A 127 -11.18 -0.42 0.20
C LEU A 127 -9.87 0.35 0.26
N LEU A 128 -9.05 0.32 -0.78
CA LEU A 128 -7.80 1.09 -0.86
C LEU A 128 -8.06 2.60 -0.82
N TRP A 129 -9.10 3.10 -1.50
CA TRP A 129 -9.50 4.49 -1.42
C TRP A 129 -9.99 4.87 -0.02
N ALA A 130 -10.83 4.03 0.60
CA ALA A 130 -11.26 4.23 1.98
C ALA A 130 -10.08 4.29 2.94
N GLN A 131 -9.11 3.39 2.81
CA GLN A 131 -7.89 3.42 3.61
C GLN A 131 -7.06 4.68 3.35
N ALA A 132 -6.91 5.11 2.11
CA ALA A 132 -6.21 6.35 1.79
C ALA A 132 -6.85 7.56 2.48
N LEU A 133 -8.18 7.63 2.50
CA LEU A 133 -8.91 8.70 3.19
C LEU A 133 -8.75 8.63 4.71
N VAL A 134 -8.87 7.45 5.31
CA VAL A 134 -8.72 7.24 6.76
C VAL A 134 -7.30 7.59 7.22
N TRP A 135 -6.29 7.02 6.56
CA TRP A 135 -4.89 7.29 6.89
C TRP A 135 -4.49 8.74 6.57
N GLY A 136 -5.04 9.32 5.51
CA GLY A 136 -4.86 10.74 5.16
C GLY A 136 -5.42 11.67 6.22
N GLY A 137 -6.64 11.41 6.70
CA GLY A 137 -7.26 12.14 7.80
C GLY A 137 -6.46 12.05 9.10
N LEU A 138 -6.01 10.83 9.43
CA LEU A 138 -5.16 10.59 10.61
C LEU A 138 -3.82 11.33 10.50
N ALA A 139 -3.14 11.24 9.37
CA ALA A 139 -1.88 11.94 9.11
C ALA A 139 -2.06 13.46 9.25
N PHE A 140 -3.11 14.01 8.68
CA PHE A 140 -3.42 15.44 8.78
C PHE A 140 -3.69 15.88 10.23
N TYR A 141 -4.46 15.09 10.98
CA TYR A 141 -4.73 15.35 12.40
C TYR A 141 -3.44 15.35 13.23
N LEU A 142 -2.60 14.33 13.04
CA LEU A 142 -1.34 14.19 13.77
C LEU A 142 -0.36 15.34 13.46
N LEU A 143 -0.24 15.74 12.19
CA LEU A 143 0.60 16.87 11.79
C LEU A 143 0.11 18.19 12.37
N ARG A 144 -1.21 18.42 12.44
CA ARG A 144 -1.75 19.62 13.11
C ARG A 144 -1.42 19.65 14.58
N ARG A 145 -1.54 18.52 15.27
CA ARG A 145 -1.22 18.37 16.69
C ARG A 145 0.25 18.64 16.97
N ASP A 146 1.13 18.15 16.11
CA ASP A 146 2.58 18.31 16.24
C ASP A 146 2.98 19.78 16.08
N ARG A 147 2.46 20.47 15.06
CA ARG A 147 2.66 21.91 14.87
C ARG A 147 2.23 22.75 16.08
N GLN A 148 1.12 22.40 16.71
CA GLN A 148 0.63 23.11 17.90
C GLN A 148 1.53 22.91 19.13
N ARG A 149 2.16 21.74 19.25
CA ARG A 149 3.13 21.46 20.34
C ARG A 149 4.41 22.25 20.16
N THR A 150 4.96 22.28 18.94
CA THR A 150 6.17 23.05 18.61
C THR A 150 5.97 24.55 18.79
N ALA A 151 4.77 25.06 18.49
CA ALA A 151 4.45 26.48 18.69
C ALA A 151 4.32 26.90 20.16
N LYS A 152 4.05 25.94 21.07
CA LYS A 152 3.93 26.20 22.54
C LYS A 152 5.27 26.15 23.30
N HIS A 153 6.32 25.59 22.71
CA HIS A 153 7.66 25.51 23.29
C HIS A 153 8.69 25.97 22.25
N PRO A 154 8.79 27.29 21.97
CA PRO A 154 9.91 27.81 21.21
C PRO A 154 11.18 27.64 22.05
N GLN A 155 12.15 26.85 21.55
CA GLN A 155 13.49 26.77 22.10
C GLN A 155 14.26 28.05 21.86
#